data_cdfb5472f628e7b88d9c08040215006c
#
_entry.id   cdfb5472f628e7b88d9c08040215006c
#
_cell.length_a   1.000
_cell.length_b   1.000
_cell.length_c   1.000
_cell.angle_alpha   90.00
_cell.angle_beta   90.00
_cell.angle_gamma   90.00
#
_symmetry.space_group_name_H-M   'P 1'
#
loop_
_entity.id
_entity.type
_entity.pdbx_description
1 polymer ?
#
loop_
_entity_poly.entity_id
_entity_poly.type
_entity_poly.pdbx_seq_one_letter_code
_entity_poly.pdbx_strand_id
1 'polypeptide(L)'
;MRLLHYVLTDPQNLPPFPPEWGAPPQIPEGCGNAIASALYSDVGSFYGVCGPSTSLVPTQQSWNVTDPFGTIWDVPNDIPEDVDVHVEWVDTEALLESLCLEDEAIIHKELANEAKDDKVLFSFLPARGVTAFQHHRSGFYAPAASNGVRLGVRLRLRNTNAQSLQFATWVIDPDHNPPTNLVITRLRSDPTSFPKLLHAIFKVASDNRLKRVEVWNLDPQLADSAVKLGGVTELRSLHLPALAWYGPGEVEWRHNEKFCWC
;
A
#
# COMPACT_ATOMS: atom_id res chain seq x y z
N MET A 1 -23.60 -2.47 -4.52
CA MET A 1 -22.61 -2.55 -3.43
C MET A 1 -23.21 -3.08 -2.12
N ARG A 2 -24.29 -2.52 -1.58
CA ARG A 2 -24.87 -2.93 -0.27
C ARG A 2 -25.19 -4.42 -0.16
N LEU A 3 -25.73 -5.05 -1.21
CA LEU A 3 -26.00 -6.49 -1.24
C LEU A 3 -24.75 -7.36 -1.18
N LEU A 4 -23.60 -6.81 -1.57
CA LEU A 4 -22.33 -7.55 -1.61
C LEU A 4 -21.90 -8.01 -0.21
N HIS A 5 -22.18 -7.23 0.83
CA HIS A 5 -21.88 -7.62 2.21
C HIS A 5 -22.52 -8.97 2.57
N TYR A 6 -23.78 -9.20 2.15
CA TYR A 6 -24.51 -10.44 2.43
C TYR A 6 -24.04 -11.65 1.62
N VAL A 7 -23.19 -11.43 0.63
CA VAL A 7 -22.51 -12.50 -0.11
C VAL A 7 -21.13 -12.79 0.46
N LEU A 8 -20.46 -11.76 0.97
CA LEU A 8 -19.07 -11.84 1.42
C LEU A 8 -18.91 -12.49 2.80
N THR A 9 -19.81 -12.19 3.74
CA THR A 9 -19.68 -12.63 5.14
C THR A 9 -20.91 -13.37 5.65
N ASP A 10 -20.75 -14.07 6.77
CA ASP A 10 -21.87 -14.74 7.46
C ASP A 10 -22.97 -13.71 7.80
N PRO A 11 -24.24 -13.96 7.40
CA PRO A 11 -25.35 -13.10 7.74
C PRO A 11 -25.53 -12.83 9.24
N GLN A 12 -25.01 -13.71 10.11
CA GLN A 12 -25.03 -13.51 11.57
C GLN A 12 -24.12 -12.34 12.01
N ASN A 13 -23.13 -11.97 11.21
CA ASN A 13 -22.25 -10.83 11.45
C ASN A 13 -22.81 -9.52 10.91
N LEU A 14 -23.98 -9.55 10.27
CA LEU A 14 -24.63 -8.40 9.63
C LEU A 14 -25.94 -8.04 10.31
N PRO A 15 -26.43 -6.80 10.16
CA PRO A 15 -27.80 -6.46 10.51
C PRO A 15 -28.78 -7.32 9.70
N PRO A 16 -30.03 -7.51 10.17
CA PRO A 16 -31.03 -8.22 9.42
C PRO A 16 -31.18 -7.66 8.01
N PHE A 17 -31.37 -8.56 7.04
CA PHE A 17 -31.54 -8.15 5.64
C PHE A 17 -32.79 -7.28 5.49
N PRO A 18 -32.69 -6.07 4.90
CA PRO A 18 -33.82 -5.17 4.78
C PRO A 18 -34.90 -5.74 3.88
N PRO A 19 -36.16 -5.90 4.35
CA PRO A 19 -37.25 -6.46 3.55
C PRO A 19 -37.55 -5.70 2.26
N GLU A 20 -37.32 -4.40 2.26
CA GLU A 20 -37.55 -3.53 1.10
C GLU A 20 -36.55 -3.79 -0.06
N TRP A 21 -35.49 -4.57 0.17
CA TRP A 21 -34.54 -4.99 -0.89
C TRP A 21 -34.96 -6.31 -1.55
N GLY A 22 -36.08 -6.89 -1.13
CA GLY A 22 -36.61 -8.16 -1.66
C GLY A 22 -36.05 -9.37 -0.93
N ALA A 23 -35.70 -10.43 -1.67
CA ALA A 23 -35.13 -11.64 -1.08
C ALA A 23 -33.61 -11.47 -0.86
N PRO A 24 -33.04 -12.03 0.23
CA PRO A 24 -31.60 -12.06 0.43
C PRO A 24 -30.88 -12.74 -0.74
N PRO A 25 -29.65 -12.30 -1.09
CA PRO A 25 -28.86 -12.96 -2.13
C PRO A 25 -28.52 -14.40 -1.73
N GLN A 26 -28.44 -15.28 -2.72
CA GLN A 26 -27.87 -16.61 -2.49
C GLN A 26 -26.36 -16.48 -2.33
N ILE A 27 -25.80 -17.12 -1.32
CA ILE A 27 -24.37 -17.16 -1.08
C ILE A 27 -23.77 -18.27 -1.96
N PRO A 28 -22.86 -17.95 -2.91
CA PRO A 28 -22.21 -18.97 -3.71
C PRO A 28 -21.34 -19.90 -2.83
N GLU A 29 -21.14 -21.12 -3.31
CA GLU A 29 -20.25 -22.07 -2.65
C GLU A 29 -18.83 -21.46 -2.47
N GLY A 30 -18.27 -21.59 -1.28
CA GLY A 30 -16.97 -21.03 -0.92
C GLY A 30 -16.96 -19.54 -0.53
N CYS A 31 -18.12 -18.88 -0.58
CA CYS A 31 -18.30 -17.50 -0.09
C CYS A 31 -18.95 -17.47 1.30
N GLY A 32 -19.17 -16.28 1.84
CA GLY A 32 -19.89 -16.08 3.11
C GLY A 32 -19.04 -16.21 4.38
N ASN A 33 -17.72 -16.24 4.27
CA ASN A 33 -16.79 -16.41 5.40
C ASN A 33 -15.77 -15.26 5.52
N ALA A 34 -15.94 -14.17 4.78
CA ALA A 34 -15.02 -13.03 4.88
C ALA A 34 -15.17 -12.33 6.23
N ILE A 35 -14.04 -12.02 6.85
CA ILE A 35 -13.97 -11.20 8.07
C ILE A 35 -13.67 -9.73 7.76
N ALA A 36 -13.22 -9.45 6.54
CA ALA A 36 -12.94 -8.11 6.04
C ALA A 36 -13.18 -8.04 4.54
N SER A 37 -13.42 -6.83 4.04
CA SER A 37 -13.44 -6.52 2.61
C SER A 37 -12.75 -5.19 2.38
N ALA A 38 -11.75 -5.17 1.52
CA ALA A 38 -11.02 -3.96 1.16
C ALA A 38 -11.30 -3.59 -0.29
N LEU A 39 -11.31 -2.29 -0.58
CA LEU A 39 -11.36 -1.73 -1.93
C LEU A 39 -10.57 -0.43 -1.99
N TYR A 40 -10.29 0.02 -3.20
CA TYR A 40 -9.73 1.36 -3.46
C TYR A 40 -10.71 2.18 -4.28
N SER A 41 -10.99 3.41 -3.83
CA SER A 41 -12.04 4.26 -4.38
C SER A 41 -11.47 5.48 -5.12
N ASP A 42 -11.98 5.71 -6.34
CA ASP A 42 -11.74 6.95 -7.09
C ASP A 42 -12.98 7.88 -7.06
N VAL A 43 -13.96 7.54 -6.23
CA VAL A 43 -15.20 8.32 -6.05
C VAL A 43 -15.35 8.85 -4.62
N GLY A 44 -14.23 9.22 -4.02
CA GLY A 44 -14.18 9.75 -2.66
C GLY A 44 -14.71 8.74 -1.63
N SER A 45 -15.43 9.22 -0.62
CA SER A 45 -16.01 8.42 0.46
C SER A 45 -17.34 7.75 0.12
N PHE A 46 -17.71 7.66 -1.16
CA PHE A 46 -19.00 7.10 -1.60
C PHE A 46 -19.29 5.73 -0.99
N TYR A 47 -18.31 4.86 -0.91
CA TYR A 47 -18.52 3.50 -0.40
C TYR A 47 -18.78 3.45 1.12
N GLY A 48 -18.43 4.51 1.86
CA GLY A 48 -18.75 4.63 3.28
C GLY A 48 -20.25 4.59 3.58
N VAL A 49 -21.10 5.07 2.65
CA VAL A 49 -22.56 5.00 2.79
C VAL A 49 -23.16 3.73 2.17
N CYS A 50 -22.33 2.81 1.68
CA CYS A 50 -22.76 1.55 1.08
C CYS A 50 -22.75 0.37 2.07
N GLY A 51 -22.98 0.61 3.35
CA GLY A 51 -23.05 -0.45 4.37
C GLY A 51 -24.23 -1.42 4.20
N PRO A 52 -24.29 -2.48 5.01
CA PRO A 52 -25.29 -3.56 4.90
C PRO A 52 -26.67 -3.21 5.51
N SER A 53 -27.08 -1.95 5.48
CA SER A 53 -28.37 -1.48 5.98
C SER A 53 -28.96 -0.41 5.08
N THR A 54 -30.19 0.01 5.31
CA THR A 54 -30.82 1.14 4.61
C THR A 54 -30.29 2.49 5.08
N SER A 55 -29.63 2.54 6.22
CA SER A 55 -28.98 3.75 6.73
C SER A 55 -27.86 4.23 5.78
N LEU A 56 -27.75 5.54 5.66
CA LEU A 56 -26.64 6.20 4.98
C LEU A 56 -25.50 6.59 5.94
N VAL A 57 -25.64 6.27 7.23
CA VAL A 57 -24.59 6.52 8.22
C VAL A 57 -23.57 5.40 8.11
N PRO A 58 -22.29 5.73 7.91
CA PRO A 58 -21.22 4.75 7.88
C PRO A 58 -21.15 3.97 9.20
N THR A 59 -20.94 2.66 9.09
CA THR A 59 -20.68 1.75 10.21
C THR A 59 -19.34 1.06 9.99
N GLN A 60 -18.86 0.30 10.97
CA GLN A 60 -17.67 -0.53 10.81
C GLN A 60 -17.76 -1.49 9.61
N GLN A 61 -18.97 -1.93 9.27
CA GLN A 61 -19.25 -2.82 8.14
C GLN A 61 -19.41 -2.08 6.79
N SER A 62 -19.27 -0.75 6.77
CA SER A 62 -19.15 0.03 5.54
C SER A 62 -17.70 0.09 5.09
N TRP A 63 -17.44 0.36 3.79
CA TRP A 63 -16.08 0.61 3.33
C TRP A 63 -15.64 2.02 3.73
N ASN A 64 -15.10 2.13 4.94
CA ASN A 64 -14.60 3.40 5.47
C ASN A 64 -13.21 3.68 4.93
N VAL A 65 -12.99 4.90 4.44
CA VAL A 65 -11.67 5.35 3.98
C VAL A 65 -10.72 5.39 5.17
N THR A 66 -9.54 4.80 5.00
CA THR A 66 -8.52 4.65 6.03
C THR A 66 -7.18 5.19 5.53
N ASP A 67 -6.62 6.15 6.26
CA ASP A 67 -5.27 6.69 6.04
C ASP A 67 -4.96 7.05 4.57
N PRO A 68 -5.71 7.96 3.93
CA PRO A 68 -5.53 8.28 2.51
C PRO A 68 -4.44 9.33 2.29
N PHE A 69 -3.28 9.18 2.93
CA PHE A 69 -2.19 10.14 2.81
C PHE A 69 -1.20 9.75 1.71
N GLY A 70 -0.68 10.75 1.02
CA GLY A 70 0.44 10.62 0.09
C GLY A 70 1.54 11.61 0.45
N THR A 71 2.80 11.19 0.44
CA THR A 71 3.95 12.09 0.55
C THR A 71 4.64 12.15 -0.81
N ILE A 72 4.84 13.38 -1.30
CA ILE A 72 5.32 13.66 -2.66
C ILE A 72 6.58 14.50 -2.57
N TRP A 73 7.55 14.18 -3.40
CA TRP A 73 8.78 14.96 -3.65
C TRP A 73 8.88 15.31 -5.13
N ASP A 74 9.27 16.53 -5.44
CA ASP A 74 9.77 16.85 -6.77
C ASP A 74 11.20 16.28 -6.90
N VAL A 75 11.50 15.67 -8.05
CA VAL A 75 12.85 15.13 -8.32
C VAL A 75 13.83 16.27 -8.47
N PRO A 76 14.91 16.34 -7.67
CA PRO A 76 15.90 17.39 -7.77
C PRO A 76 16.60 17.42 -9.14
N ASN A 77 16.89 18.63 -9.66
CA ASN A 77 17.65 18.79 -10.91
C ASN A 77 19.12 18.36 -10.76
N ASP A 78 19.66 18.51 -9.56
CA ASP A 78 21.03 18.16 -9.22
C ASP A 78 21.00 17.09 -8.12
N ILE A 79 21.37 15.87 -8.49
CA ILE A 79 21.44 14.73 -7.58
C ILE A 79 22.93 14.41 -7.43
N PRO A 80 23.53 14.62 -6.24
CA PRO A 80 24.93 14.33 -6.01
C PRO A 80 25.32 12.91 -6.43
N GLU A 81 26.41 12.74 -7.15
CA GLU A 81 26.85 11.40 -7.59
C GLU A 81 27.39 10.55 -6.44
N ASP A 82 27.87 11.18 -5.38
CA ASP A 82 28.60 10.52 -4.31
C ASP A 82 27.72 10.34 -3.07
N VAL A 83 27.05 9.20 -3.03
CA VAL A 83 26.61 8.65 -1.76
C VAL A 83 27.32 7.32 -1.60
N ASP A 84 28.27 7.23 -0.66
CA ASP A 84 28.96 5.98 -0.25
C ASP A 84 27.94 5.00 0.36
N VAL A 85 27.02 4.54 -0.48
CA VAL A 85 25.96 3.63 -0.11
C VAL A 85 26.13 2.35 -0.88
N HIS A 86 26.42 1.28 -0.14
CA HIS A 86 26.32 -0.04 -0.74
C HIS A 86 24.84 -0.38 -0.95
N VAL A 87 24.38 -0.13 -2.16
CA VAL A 87 23.05 -0.51 -2.62
C VAL A 87 23.09 -1.84 -3.37
N GLU A 88 22.09 -2.67 -3.15
CA GLU A 88 21.79 -3.82 -3.96
C GLU A 88 20.51 -3.50 -4.75
N TRP A 89 20.63 -3.50 -6.07
CA TRP A 89 19.48 -3.23 -6.93
C TRP A 89 18.62 -4.47 -7.09
N VAL A 90 17.32 -4.27 -7.08
CA VAL A 90 16.33 -5.30 -7.37
C VAL A 90 15.97 -5.16 -8.84
N ASP A 91 16.62 -5.97 -9.67
CA ASP A 91 16.49 -5.89 -11.15
C ASP A 91 15.66 -7.04 -11.74
N THR A 92 15.27 -8.01 -10.92
CA THR A 92 14.50 -9.17 -11.36
C THR A 92 13.32 -9.46 -10.44
N GLU A 93 12.28 -10.09 -10.99
CA GLU A 93 11.13 -10.54 -10.19
C GLU A 93 11.51 -11.55 -9.10
N ALA A 94 12.51 -12.39 -9.36
CA ALA A 94 12.98 -13.35 -8.36
C ALA A 94 13.61 -12.66 -7.15
N LEU A 95 14.39 -11.59 -7.36
CA LEU A 95 14.94 -10.76 -6.28
C LEU A 95 13.84 -9.99 -5.55
N LEU A 96 12.86 -9.46 -6.29
CA LEU A 96 11.70 -8.79 -5.72
C LEU A 96 10.91 -9.75 -4.80
N GLU A 97 10.59 -10.95 -5.28
CA GLU A 97 9.86 -11.94 -4.50
C GLU A 97 10.63 -12.37 -3.25
N SER A 98 11.96 -12.58 -3.36
CA SER A 98 12.81 -12.89 -2.21
C SER A 98 12.77 -11.79 -1.15
N LEU A 99 12.84 -10.52 -1.57
CA LEU A 99 12.75 -9.35 -0.71
C LEU A 99 11.37 -9.25 -0.02
N CYS A 100 10.30 -9.50 -0.79
CA CYS A 100 8.93 -9.52 -0.27
C CYS A 100 8.71 -10.63 0.77
N LEU A 101 9.32 -11.82 0.58
CA LEU A 101 9.27 -12.90 1.56
C LEU A 101 10.01 -12.55 2.85
N GLU A 102 11.17 -11.86 2.77
CA GLU A 102 11.87 -11.36 3.95
C GLU A 102 11.01 -10.34 4.71
N ASP A 103 10.36 -9.41 4.00
CA ASP A 103 9.46 -8.40 4.59
C ASP A 103 8.21 -9.04 5.20
N GLU A 104 7.58 -10.01 4.52
CA GLU A 104 6.45 -10.79 5.06
C GLU A 104 6.78 -11.39 6.42
N ALA A 105 7.96 -12.00 6.56
CA ALA A 105 8.40 -12.58 7.83
C ALA A 105 8.56 -11.53 8.95
N ILE A 106 8.92 -10.30 8.59
CA ILE A 106 9.01 -9.18 9.55
C ILE A 106 7.62 -8.68 9.90
N ILE A 107 6.74 -8.48 8.92
CA ILE A 107 5.34 -8.07 9.13
C ILE A 107 4.65 -9.03 10.12
N HIS A 108 4.78 -10.34 9.94
CA HIS A 108 4.21 -11.32 10.86
C HIS A 108 4.69 -11.13 12.31
N LYS A 109 5.98 -10.82 12.51
CA LYS A 109 6.53 -10.57 13.85
C LYS A 109 6.02 -9.24 14.42
N GLU A 110 5.94 -8.20 13.62
CA GLU A 110 5.42 -6.88 14.02
C GLU A 110 3.96 -7.00 14.44
N LEU A 111 3.11 -7.60 13.61
CA LEU A 111 1.70 -7.82 13.95
C LEU A 111 1.53 -8.65 15.22
N ALA A 112 2.31 -9.73 15.39
CA ALA A 112 2.24 -10.57 16.59
C ALA A 112 2.67 -9.82 17.87
N ASN A 113 3.68 -8.95 17.76
CA ASN A 113 4.19 -8.19 18.91
C ASN A 113 3.29 -7.00 19.29
N GLU A 114 2.57 -6.43 18.33
CA GLU A 114 1.71 -5.27 18.53
C GLU A 114 0.25 -5.65 18.80
N ALA A 115 -0.13 -6.90 18.56
CA ALA A 115 -1.48 -7.39 18.84
C ALA A 115 -1.85 -7.19 20.33
N LYS A 116 -3.06 -6.69 20.57
CA LYS A 116 -3.66 -6.50 21.90
C LYS A 116 -5.04 -7.15 21.91
N ASP A 117 -5.55 -7.45 23.11
CA ASP A 117 -6.82 -8.17 23.27
C ASP A 117 -8.03 -7.43 22.69
N ASP A 118 -7.97 -6.10 22.59
CA ASP A 118 -9.06 -5.22 22.18
C ASP A 118 -8.95 -4.72 20.73
N LYS A 119 -7.84 -5.03 20.03
CA LYS A 119 -7.56 -4.50 18.71
C LYS A 119 -7.04 -5.56 17.74
N VAL A 120 -7.72 -5.69 16.61
CA VAL A 120 -7.29 -6.58 15.52
C VAL A 120 -6.43 -5.80 14.54
N LEU A 121 -5.25 -6.36 14.24
CA LEU A 121 -4.36 -5.80 13.22
C LEU A 121 -4.57 -6.55 11.91
N PHE A 122 -4.80 -5.80 10.83
CA PHE A 122 -4.97 -6.32 9.48
C PHE A 122 -3.86 -5.78 8.57
N SER A 123 -3.28 -6.63 7.74
CA SER A 123 -2.32 -6.23 6.71
C SER A 123 -2.40 -7.16 5.51
N PHE A 124 -2.22 -6.63 4.31
CA PHE A 124 -1.84 -7.44 3.16
C PHE A 124 -0.36 -7.84 3.29
N LEU A 125 -0.01 -8.98 2.70
CA LEU A 125 1.37 -9.45 2.64
C LEU A 125 1.95 -9.18 1.26
N PRO A 126 3.21 -8.70 1.15
CA PRO A 126 3.76 -8.22 -0.10
C PRO A 126 4.19 -9.32 -1.08
N ALA A 127 4.42 -10.54 -0.59
CA ALA A 127 4.91 -11.67 -1.38
C ALA A 127 3.81 -12.38 -2.20
N ARG A 128 4.19 -13.44 -2.89
CA ARG A 128 3.31 -14.33 -3.67
C ARG A 128 2.53 -13.62 -4.76
N GLY A 129 3.22 -12.70 -5.44
CA GLY A 129 2.69 -11.98 -6.58
C GLY A 129 1.97 -10.67 -6.27
N VAL A 130 1.70 -10.34 -5.00
CA VAL A 130 0.99 -9.11 -4.63
C VAL A 130 1.77 -7.88 -5.09
N THR A 131 3.05 -7.75 -4.71
CA THR A 131 3.89 -6.63 -5.19
C THR A 131 4.18 -6.75 -6.69
N ALA A 132 4.40 -7.96 -7.21
CA ALA A 132 4.68 -8.17 -8.62
C ALA A 132 3.52 -7.73 -9.53
N PHE A 133 2.27 -7.81 -9.06
CA PHE A 133 1.10 -7.31 -9.80
C PHE A 133 1.28 -5.84 -10.22
N GLN A 134 1.82 -4.99 -9.35
CA GLN A 134 2.06 -3.57 -9.64
C GLN A 134 3.01 -3.40 -10.82
N HIS A 135 4.07 -4.20 -10.90
CA HIS A 135 5.04 -4.17 -12.00
C HIS A 135 4.42 -4.66 -13.31
N HIS A 136 3.65 -5.74 -13.27
CA HIS A 136 2.95 -6.25 -14.44
C HIS A 136 1.92 -5.23 -14.96
N ARG A 137 1.16 -4.60 -14.08
CA ARG A 137 0.23 -3.52 -14.44
C ARG A 137 0.95 -2.35 -15.09
N SER A 138 2.01 -1.84 -14.48
CA SER A 138 2.81 -0.76 -15.03
C SER A 138 3.40 -1.14 -16.40
N GLY A 139 3.96 -2.34 -16.54
CA GLY A 139 4.48 -2.86 -17.80
C GLY A 139 3.42 -3.01 -18.89
N PHE A 140 2.18 -3.31 -18.53
CA PHE A 140 1.07 -3.43 -19.48
C PHE A 140 0.57 -2.04 -19.96
N TYR A 141 0.37 -1.09 -19.06
CA TYR A 141 -0.19 0.22 -19.39
C TYR A 141 0.84 1.25 -19.86
N ALA A 142 2.10 1.12 -19.44
CA ALA A 142 3.19 2.02 -19.82
C ALA A 142 4.47 1.25 -20.20
N PRO A 143 4.43 0.36 -21.23
CA PRO A 143 5.53 -0.55 -21.54
C PRO A 143 6.82 0.19 -21.90
N ALA A 144 6.74 1.30 -22.63
CA ALA A 144 7.91 2.08 -23.01
C ALA A 144 8.61 2.77 -21.82
N ALA A 145 7.84 3.18 -20.81
CA ALA A 145 8.35 3.82 -19.61
C ALA A 145 8.86 2.79 -18.57
N SER A 146 8.28 1.59 -18.55
CA SER A 146 8.60 0.56 -17.55
C SER A 146 9.72 -0.39 -17.99
N ASN A 147 10.08 -0.41 -19.28
CA ASN A 147 11.08 -1.31 -19.81
C ASN A 147 12.49 -0.97 -19.31
N GLY A 148 13.16 -1.94 -18.68
CA GLY A 148 14.52 -1.78 -18.13
C GLY A 148 14.61 -0.95 -16.86
N VAL A 149 13.50 -0.53 -16.28
CA VAL A 149 13.48 0.15 -14.97
C VAL A 149 13.71 -0.86 -13.85
N ARG A 150 14.58 -0.51 -12.92
CA ARG A 150 14.82 -1.28 -11.71
C ARG A 150 13.56 -1.36 -10.86
N LEU A 151 13.32 -2.51 -10.23
CA LEU A 151 12.11 -2.77 -9.45
C LEU A 151 12.21 -2.27 -8.01
N GLY A 152 13.44 -2.04 -7.53
CA GLY A 152 13.67 -1.61 -6.17
C GLY A 152 15.14 -1.47 -5.82
N VAL A 153 15.40 -1.16 -4.56
CA VAL A 153 16.72 -1.01 -3.96
C VAL A 153 16.71 -1.53 -2.51
N ARG A 154 17.78 -2.22 -2.14
CA ARG A 154 18.06 -2.62 -0.75
C ARG A 154 19.37 -1.99 -0.30
N LEU A 155 19.42 -1.44 0.91
CA LEU A 155 20.67 -1.00 1.53
C LEU A 155 21.36 -2.16 2.22
N ARG A 156 22.65 -2.36 1.95
CA ARG A 156 23.51 -3.23 2.72
C ARG A 156 24.24 -2.43 3.78
N LEU A 157 23.77 -2.50 5.01
CA LEU A 157 24.44 -1.83 6.14
C LEU A 157 25.70 -2.61 6.51
N ARG A 158 26.88 -1.95 6.45
CA ARG A 158 28.12 -2.50 6.99
C ARG A 158 28.07 -2.37 8.52
N ASN A 159 28.28 -3.47 9.24
CA ASN A 159 28.56 -3.48 10.69
C ASN A 159 27.40 -3.21 11.67
N THR A 160 26.17 -3.64 11.41
CA THR A 160 25.14 -3.66 12.46
C THR A 160 24.82 -5.10 12.86
N ASN A 161 24.91 -5.39 14.18
CA ASN A 161 24.52 -6.70 14.76
C ASN A 161 23.01 -6.98 14.68
N ALA A 162 22.21 -6.01 14.27
CA ALA A 162 20.81 -6.15 13.95
C ALA A 162 20.61 -5.63 12.52
N GLN A 163 20.61 -6.53 11.55
CA GLN A 163 20.28 -6.20 10.16
C GLN A 163 18.77 -5.93 10.07
N SER A 164 18.35 -4.70 10.40
CA SER A 164 17.00 -4.28 10.01
C SER A 164 16.96 -4.18 8.50
N LEU A 165 15.97 -4.83 7.87
CA LEU A 165 15.76 -4.78 6.44
C LEU A 165 15.43 -3.34 6.03
N GLN A 166 16.27 -2.75 5.15
CA GLN A 166 16.12 -1.38 4.64
C GLN A 166 15.98 -1.44 3.14
N PHE A 167 14.82 -1.11 2.59
CA PHE A 167 14.56 -1.21 1.16
C PHE A 167 13.41 -0.33 0.69
N ALA A 168 13.35 -0.12 -0.61
CA ALA A 168 12.18 0.40 -1.30
C ALA A 168 11.96 -0.35 -2.61
N THR A 169 10.69 -0.55 -2.96
CA THR A 169 10.26 -1.01 -4.28
C THR A 169 9.33 0.04 -4.89
N TRP A 170 9.24 0.12 -6.21
CA TRP A 170 8.48 1.16 -6.91
C TRP A 170 8.00 0.71 -8.27
N VAL A 171 7.06 1.47 -8.82
CA VAL A 171 6.62 1.39 -10.21
C VAL A 171 6.59 2.78 -10.83
N ILE A 172 6.65 2.86 -12.16
CA ILE A 172 6.28 4.07 -12.88
C ILE A 172 4.76 4.09 -13.00
N ASP A 173 4.14 5.17 -12.52
CA ASP A 173 2.69 5.27 -12.52
C ASP A 173 2.17 5.44 -13.95
N PRO A 174 1.33 4.51 -14.45
CA PRO A 174 0.79 4.57 -15.79
C PRO A 174 -0.41 5.53 -15.95
N ASP A 175 -0.91 6.11 -14.87
CA ASP A 175 -2.13 6.92 -14.88
C ASP A 175 -1.96 8.26 -15.60
N HIS A 176 -0.72 8.61 -16.01
CA HIS A 176 -0.39 9.77 -16.82
C HIS A 176 0.27 9.37 -18.14
N ASN A 177 -0.02 10.11 -19.21
CA ASN A 177 0.63 9.88 -20.50
C ASN A 177 1.23 11.20 -21.05
N PRO A 178 2.55 11.38 -21.10
CA PRO A 178 3.56 10.42 -20.61
C PRO A 178 3.56 10.31 -19.07
N PRO A 179 4.01 9.17 -18.52
CA PRO A 179 4.16 9.00 -17.08
C PRO A 179 5.12 10.04 -16.48
N THR A 180 4.76 10.58 -15.32
CA THR A 180 5.53 11.63 -14.65
C THR A 180 6.01 11.25 -13.26
N ASN A 181 5.42 10.21 -12.68
CA ASN A 181 5.64 9.84 -11.28
C ASN A 181 6.28 8.45 -11.15
N LEU A 182 7.23 8.35 -10.24
CA LEU A 182 7.67 7.10 -9.65
C LEU A 182 6.92 6.92 -8.34
N VAL A 183 6.13 5.86 -8.21
CA VAL A 183 5.38 5.58 -6.98
C VAL A 183 6.04 4.43 -6.24
N ILE A 184 6.47 4.72 -5.02
CA ILE A 184 7.02 3.72 -4.11
C ILE A 184 5.87 2.77 -3.72
N THR A 185 6.04 1.49 -4.02
CA THR A 185 5.03 0.47 -3.73
C THR A 185 5.16 -0.03 -2.30
N ARG A 186 6.40 -0.20 -1.81
CA ARG A 186 6.69 -0.60 -0.45
C ARG A 186 7.97 0.07 0.03
N LEU A 187 7.96 0.58 1.26
CA LEU A 187 9.11 1.23 1.89
C LEU A 187 9.32 0.69 3.31
N ARG A 188 10.52 0.21 3.60
CA ARG A 188 10.96 -0.11 4.94
C ARG A 188 12.28 0.60 5.22
N SER A 189 12.26 1.49 6.19
CA SER A 189 13.42 2.29 6.54
C SER A 189 13.38 2.78 7.98
N ASP A 190 14.53 3.09 8.52
CA ASP A 190 14.69 3.94 9.70
C ASP A 190 15.05 5.37 9.29
N PRO A 191 14.92 6.37 10.20
CA PRO A 191 15.24 7.77 9.87
C PRO A 191 16.66 8.03 9.38
N THR A 192 17.62 7.17 9.75
CA THR A 192 19.05 7.32 9.35
C THR A 192 19.29 6.82 7.93
N SER A 193 18.61 5.73 7.56
CA SER A 193 18.75 5.06 6.27
C SER A 193 17.86 5.70 5.18
N PHE A 194 16.76 6.30 5.57
CA PHE A 194 15.77 6.86 4.65
C PHE A 194 16.32 7.88 3.65
N PRO A 195 17.18 8.87 4.04
CA PRO A 195 17.76 9.79 3.07
C PRO A 195 18.56 9.10 1.97
N LYS A 196 19.23 8.00 2.29
CA LYS A 196 20.01 7.22 1.34
C LYS A 196 19.14 6.46 0.35
N LEU A 197 18.05 5.85 0.84
CA LEU A 197 17.05 5.19 -0.02
C LEU A 197 16.41 6.21 -0.96
N LEU A 198 15.95 7.33 -0.42
CA LEU A 198 15.29 8.37 -1.22
C LEU A 198 16.24 8.95 -2.30
N HIS A 199 17.51 9.12 -1.97
CA HIS A 199 18.53 9.53 -2.94
C HIS A 199 18.65 8.53 -4.11
N ALA A 200 18.72 7.21 -3.80
CA ALA A 200 18.77 6.17 -4.83
C ALA A 200 17.50 6.18 -5.70
N ILE A 201 16.33 6.43 -5.10
CA ILE A 201 15.06 6.55 -5.79
C ILE A 201 15.04 7.77 -6.71
N PHE A 202 15.51 8.94 -6.24
CA PHE A 202 15.61 10.15 -7.07
C PHE A 202 16.53 9.93 -8.29
N LYS A 203 17.62 9.19 -8.11
CA LYS A 203 18.50 8.86 -9.24
C LYS A 203 17.76 8.05 -10.29
N VAL A 204 17.03 7.02 -9.89
CA VAL A 204 16.19 6.22 -10.82
C VAL A 204 15.12 7.09 -11.47
N ALA A 205 14.44 7.93 -10.72
CA ALA A 205 13.42 8.83 -11.25
C ALA A 205 14.00 9.81 -12.28
N SER A 206 15.15 10.42 -11.98
CA SER A 206 15.86 11.33 -12.89
C SER A 206 16.34 10.63 -14.16
N ASP A 207 16.95 9.45 -14.04
CA ASP A 207 17.43 8.65 -15.18
C ASP A 207 16.26 8.31 -16.15
N ASN A 208 15.04 8.18 -15.61
CA ASN A 208 13.81 7.91 -16.36
C ASN A 208 13.00 9.20 -16.69
N ARG A 209 13.58 10.39 -16.46
CA ARG A 209 12.97 11.69 -16.74
C ARG A 209 11.62 11.91 -16.03
N LEU A 210 11.42 11.26 -14.89
CA LEU A 210 10.25 11.45 -14.06
C LEU A 210 10.41 12.73 -13.21
N LYS A 211 9.31 13.36 -12.90
CA LYS A 211 9.28 14.65 -12.20
C LYS A 211 9.06 14.51 -10.70
N ARG A 212 8.40 13.43 -10.28
CA ARG A 212 7.97 13.24 -8.90
C ARG A 212 8.24 11.83 -8.41
N VAL A 213 8.45 11.75 -7.10
CA VAL A 213 8.42 10.51 -6.34
C VAL A 213 7.29 10.62 -5.33
N GLU A 214 6.51 9.56 -5.21
CA GLU A 214 5.36 9.48 -4.31
C GLU A 214 5.44 8.22 -3.46
N VAL A 215 5.02 8.31 -2.19
CA VAL A 215 4.77 7.16 -1.31
C VAL A 215 3.41 7.32 -0.63
N TRP A 216 2.66 6.22 -0.51
CA TRP A 216 1.42 6.20 0.23
C TRP A 216 1.66 5.82 1.69
N ASN A 217 1.03 6.57 2.60
CA ASN A 217 1.04 6.29 4.03
C ASN A 217 2.45 6.08 4.60
N LEU A 218 3.32 7.06 4.33
CA LEU A 218 4.67 7.07 4.88
C LEU A 218 4.65 6.80 6.39
N ASP A 219 5.51 5.89 6.85
CA ASP A 219 5.66 5.61 8.28
C ASP A 219 5.89 6.92 9.07
N PRO A 220 5.10 7.20 10.12
CA PRO A 220 5.21 8.41 10.91
C PRO A 220 6.63 8.69 11.45
N GLN A 221 7.42 7.65 11.74
CA GLN A 221 8.81 7.81 12.17
C GLN A 221 9.71 8.49 11.11
N LEU A 222 9.32 8.46 9.82
CA LEU A 222 10.05 9.06 8.72
C LEU A 222 9.59 10.48 8.37
N ALA A 223 8.49 10.97 8.97
CA ALA A 223 7.84 12.22 8.60
C ALA A 223 8.80 13.42 8.68
N ASP A 224 9.54 13.57 9.78
CA ASP A 224 10.51 14.66 9.94
C ASP A 224 11.62 14.63 8.90
N SER A 225 12.10 13.42 8.56
CA SER A 225 13.13 13.24 7.54
C SER A 225 12.58 13.55 6.15
N ALA A 226 11.33 13.17 5.88
CA ALA A 226 10.65 13.45 4.62
C ALA A 226 10.51 14.97 4.39
N VAL A 227 10.06 15.71 5.38
CA VAL A 227 9.93 17.18 5.32
C VAL A 227 11.28 17.85 5.11
N LYS A 228 12.34 17.41 5.82
CA LYS A 228 13.71 17.93 5.63
C LYS A 228 14.25 17.71 4.22
N LEU A 229 13.78 16.68 3.54
CA LEU A 229 14.13 16.33 2.18
C LEU A 229 13.17 16.91 1.13
N GLY A 230 12.31 17.85 1.52
CA GLY A 230 11.38 18.55 0.62
C GLY A 230 10.08 17.80 0.36
N GLY A 231 9.76 16.77 1.13
CA GLY A 231 8.52 16.03 1.02
C GLY A 231 7.32 16.82 1.53
N VAL A 232 6.22 16.75 0.81
CA VAL A 232 4.93 17.32 1.18
C VAL A 232 3.92 16.20 1.35
N THR A 233 3.33 16.11 2.54
CA THR A 233 2.30 15.11 2.83
C THR A 233 0.92 15.73 2.74
N GLU A 234 0.03 15.12 1.96
CA GLU A 234 -1.33 15.61 1.73
C GLU A 234 -2.34 14.45 1.66
N LEU A 235 -3.62 14.79 1.76
CA LEU A 235 -4.70 13.83 1.54
C LEU A 235 -4.81 13.53 0.05
N ARG A 236 -4.77 12.23 -0.30
CA ARG A 236 -5.06 11.79 -1.67
C ARG A 236 -6.54 11.91 -1.97
N SER A 237 -6.86 12.22 -3.22
CA SER A 237 -8.24 12.27 -3.73
C SER A 237 -8.63 11.05 -4.56
N LEU A 238 -7.64 10.25 -4.99
CA LEU A 238 -7.81 9.05 -5.80
C LEU A 238 -7.21 7.83 -5.10
N HIS A 239 -7.64 6.65 -5.51
CA HIS A 239 -7.18 5.37 -4.98
C HIS A 239 -7.27 5.32 -3.45
N LEU A 240 -8.38 5.83 -2.91
CA LEU A 240 -8.60 5.89 -1.46
C LEU A 240 -8.81 4.48 -0.91
N PRO A 241 -7.95 3.99 -0.02
CA PRO A 241 -8.14 2.68 0.59
C PRO A 241 -9.35 2.72 1.50
N ALA A 242 -10.22 1.74 1.40
CA ALA A 242 -11.40 1.62 2.24
C ALA A 242 -11.59 0.18 2.71
N LEU A 243 -11.92 0.03 3.98
CA LEU A 243 -12.06 -1.26 4.66
C LEU A 243 -13.44 -1.38 5.28
N ALA A 244 -14.12 -2.50 5.01
CA ALA A 244 -15.28 -2.97 5.75
C ALA A 244 -14.84 -4.13 6.65
N TRP A 245 -15.17 -4.06 7.93
CA TRP A 245 -14.80 -5.05 8.93
C TRP A 245 -16.04 -5.77 9.47
N TYR A 246 -16.04 -7.10 9.43
CA TYR A 246 -17.17 -7.94 9.85
C TYR A 246 -16.88 -8.71 11.15
N GLY A 247 -15.65 -8.67 11.62
CA GLY A 247 -15.25 -9.33 12.86
C GLY A 247 -15.58 -8.52 14.11
N PRO A 248 -15.38 -9.09 15.30
CA PRO A 248 -15.50 -8.38 16.56
C PRO A 248 -14.34 -7.40 16.78
N GLY A 249 -14.55 -6.42 17.67
CA GLY A 249 -13.53 -5.44 18.06
C GLY A 249 -13.22 -4.40 16.99
N GLU A 250 -12.25 -3.55 17.30
CA GLU A 250 -11.75 -2.56 16.36
C GLU A 250 -10.65 -3.16 15.48
N VAL A 251 -10.57 -2.71 14.23
CA VAL A 251 -9.51 -3.12 13.29
C VAL A 251 -8.65 -1.94 12.92
N GLU A 252 -7.34 -2.17 12.83
CA GLU A 252 -6.39 -1.24 12.24
C GLU A 252 -5.72 -1.87 11.02
N TRP A 253 -5.78 -1.18 9.88
CA TRP A 253 -5.08 -1.59 8.67
C TRP A 253 -3.64 -1.09 8.71
N ARG A 254 -2.70 -2.04 8.88
CA ARG A 254 -1.25 -1.78 8.91
C ARG A 254 -0.65 -1.94 7.53
N HIS A 255 0.44 -1.22 7.26
CA HIS A 255 1.16 -1.27 5.98
C HIS A 255 0.25 -1.03 4.77
N ASN A 256 -0.68 -0.06 4.90
CA ASN A 256 -1.59 0.33 3.83
C ASN A 256 -0.85 1.19 2.78
N GLU A 257 0.05 0.55 2.05
CA GLU A 257 0.90 1.16 1.02
C GLU A 257 0.45 0.76 -0.39
N LYS A 258 1.08 1.31 -1.43
CA LYS A 258 0.70 1.07 -2.83
C LYS A 258 0.76 -0.40 -3.24
N PHE A 259 1.62 -1.23 -2.62
CA PHE A 259 1.77 -2.64 -3.02
C PHE A 259 0.47 -3.43 -2.92
N CYS A 260 -0.42 -3.10 -1.99
CA CYS A 260 -1.69 -3.79 -1.81
C CYS A 260 -2.84 -3.24 -2.67
N TRP A 261 -2.59 -2.19 -3.47
CA TRP A 261 -3.58 -1.66 -4.39
C TRP A 261 -3.76 -2.57 -5.61
N CYS A 262 -5.01 -2.94 -5.92
CA CYS A 262 -5.36 -3.84 -7.03
C CYS A 262 -6.67 -3.42 -7.71
#